data_361e9be5a2ed4a9045c5ad83fa1f6481
#
_entry.id   361e9be5a2ed4a9045c5ad83fa1f6481
#
_cell.length_a   1.000
_cell.length_b   1.000
_cell.length_c   1.000
_cell.angle_alpha   90.00
_cell.angle_beta   90.00
_cell.angle_gamma   90.00
#
_symmetry.space_group_name_H-M   'P 1'
#
loop_
_entity.id
_entity.type
_entity.pdbx_description
1 polymer ?
#
loop_
_entity_poly.entity_id
_entity_poly.type
_entity_poly.pdbx_seq_one_letter_code
_entity_poly.pdbx_strand_id
1 'polypeptide(L)'
;IAAPTSSSRDQKILEVAREENVDIVGLSGLITPSLDEMVHLASEMEREGFDIPLLIGGATTSRVHTAVKIAPRYNRGQAVYVTDASRAVGVVGALLSPEQKPDYVAGIRAEYADVAEKHERGERAKNRLPLAKARANALKLDWDSYQPVAPNFTGTKVLEDWDLAEIARYIDWTPFFQTWELRGVYPKILQDEKQGEAARALFADAQEMLEKILSERWFTPRAVVGFWPANTVGDDIRLYADDARDQSLATLHTLRQQTSKRGDRSNIALSDFVAPEGGAADHVGGFVVTAGPEEIAIAERLDKAN
;
A
#
# COMPACT_ATOMS: atom_id res chain seq x y z
N ILE A 1 4.47 -20.42 14.56
CA ILE A 1 5.67 -19.56 14.46
C ILE A 1 5.12 -18.14 14.42
N ALA A 2 5.26 -17.40 15.52
CA ALA A 2 4.87 -16.00 15.57
C ALA A 2 5.80 -15.22 14.63
N ALA A 3 5.23 -14.42 13.72
CA ALA A 3 6.02 -13.46 12.96
C ALA A 3 6.73 -12.53 13.97
N PRO A 4 8.02 -12.18 13.74
CA PRO A 4 8.69 -11.24 14.62
C PRO A 4 7.94 -9.93 14.62
N THR A 5 7.64 -9.39 15.79
CA THR A 5 7.02 -8.09 15.96
C THR A 5 7.92 -7.02 15.34
N SER A 6 7.37 -5.92 14.80
CA SER A 6 8.13 -4.80 14.20
C SER A 6 9.28 -4.34 15.10
N SER A 7 9.06 -4.31 16.40
CA SER A 7 10.04 -3.98 17.44
C SER A 7 11.33 -4.83 17.42
N SER A 8 11.25 -6.09 16.98
CA SER A 8 12.42 -6.98 16.92
C SER A 8 13.33 -6.72 15.72
N ARG A 9 12.77 -6.19 14.62
CA ARG A 9 13.56 -5.81 13.43
C ARG A 9 14.30 -4.49 13.65
N ASP A 10 13.62 -3.52 14.24
CA ASP A 10 14.20 -2.20 14.54
C ASP A 10 15.35 -2.33 15.53
N GLN A 11 15.19 -3.12 16.58
CA GLN A 11 16.26 -3.43 17.52
C GLN A 11 17.47 -4.06 16.82
N LYS A 12 17.26 -5.02 15.94
CA LYS A 12 18.35 -5.66 15.20
C LYS A 12 19.10 -4.68 14.30
N ILE A 13 18.38 -3.74 13.63
CA ILE A 13 19.02 -2.70 12.84
C ILE A 13 19.92 -1.81 13.71
N LEU A 14 19.43 -1.40 14.87
CA LEU A 14 20.18 -0.54 15.78
C LEU A 14 21.37 -1.24 16.44
N GLU A 15 21.22 -2.53 16.79
CA GLU A 15 22.30 -3.37 17.28
C GLU A 15 23.43 -3.47 16.25
N VAL A 16 23.10 -3.85 15.02
CA VAL A 16 24.09 -3.94 13.91
C VAL A 16 24.72 -2.58 13.64
N ALA A 17 23.92 -1.50 13.63
CA ALA A 17 24.45 -0.16 13.41
C ALA A 17 25.51 0.25 14.46
N ARG A 18 25.36 -0.21 15.72
CA ARG A 18 26.37 0.00 16.77
C ARG A 18 27.56 -0.92 16.65
N GLU A 19 27.34 -2.21 16.44
CA GLU A 19 28.39 -3.22 16.34
C GLU A 19 29.36 -2.89 15.20
N GLU A 20 28.81 -2.51 14.05
CA GLU A 20 29.57 -2.17 12.84
C GLU A 20 30.04 -0.71 12.82
N ASN A 21 29.64 0.11 13.80
CA ASN A 21 30.00 1.54 13.90
C ASN A 21 29.69 2.28 12.57
N VAL A 22 28.49 2.12 12.06
CA VAL A 22 28.12 2.66 10.75
C VAL A 22 28.00 4.18 10.77
N ASP A 23 28.34 4.83 9.66
CA ASP A 23 28.26 6.28 9.51
C ASP A 23 26.86 6.78 9.13
N ILE A 24 26.02 5.91 8.57
CA ILE A 24 24.68 6.24 8.08
C ILE A 24 23.76 5.01 8.20
N VAL A 25 22.49 5.24 8.51
CA VAL A 25 21.41 4.25 8.36
C VAL A 25 20.53 4.62 7.19
N GLY A 26 20.17 3.66 6.33
CA GLY A 26 19.27 3.85 5.20
C GLY A 26 18.05 2.93 5.27
N LEU A 27 16.86 3.50 5.07
CA LEU A 27 15.60 2.76 5.03
C LEU A 27 14.94 2.92 3.66
N SER A 28 14.48 1.81 3.11
CA SER A 28 13.72 1.79 1.86
C SER A 28 12.33 1.18 2.08
N GLY A 29 11.27 1.96 1.83
CA GLY A 29 9.88 1.53 1.99
C GLY A 29 9.23 1.16 0.67
N LEU A 30 8.74 -0.08 0.56
CA LEU A 30 8.05 -0.56 -0.63
C LEU A 30 6.52 -0.60 -0.44
N ILE A 31 6.05 -0.83 0.79
CA ILE A 31 4.63 -0.95 1.14
C ILE A 31 4.24 0.07 2.22
N THR A 32 2.98 0.43 2.28
CA THR A 32 2.48 1.46 3.21
C THR A 32 2.81 1.20 4.69
N PRO A 33 2.74 -0.03 5.23
CA PRO A 33 3.13 -0.29 6.62
C PRO A 33 4.56 0.12 6.97
N SER A 34 5.49 0.11 6.00
CA SER A 34 6.88 0.53 6.22
C SER A 34 7.00 2.01 6.65
N LEU A 35 6.00 2.83 6.35
CA LEU A 35 6.01 4.25 6.74
C LEU A 35 5.96 4.44 8.26
N ASP A 36 5.12 3.67 8.95
CA ASP A 36 5.01 3.73 10.41
C ASP A 36 6.25 3.12 11.09
N GLU A 37 6.82 2.05 10.51
CA GLU A 37 8.07 1.45 10.98
C GLU A 37 9.24 2.45 10.88
N MET A 38 9.33 3.23 9.80
CA MET A 38 10.36 4.27 9.66
C MET A 38 10.23 5.38 10.72
N VAL A 39 9.00 5.77 11.06
CA VAL A 39 8.73 6.73 12.14
C VAL A 39 9.14 6.15 13.48
N HIS A 40 8.87 4.85 13.71
CA HIS A 40 9.25 4.17 14.94
C HIS A 40 10.78 4.06 15.07
N LEU A 41 11.47 3.59 14.02
CA LEU A 41 12.93 3.51 14.03
C LEU A 41 13.60 4.86 14.28
N ALA A 42 13.11 5.94 13.67
CA ALA A 42 13.61 7.28 13.92
C ALA A 42 13.46 7.69 15.40
N SER A 43 12.32 7.34 16.04
CA SER A 43 12.10 7.56 17.47
C SER A 43 13.03 6.73 18.35
N GLU A 44 13.32 5.49 17.97
CA GLU A 44 14.25 4.62 18.68
C GLU A 44 15.70 5.10 18.52
N MET A 45 16.11 5.57 17.34
CA MET A 45 17.41 6.20 17.13
C MET A 45 17.61 7.42 18.05
N GLU A 46 16.59 8.28 18.18
CA GLU A 46 16.60 9.41 19.12
C GLU A 46 16.73 8.95 20.56
N ARG A 47 15.89 7.97 20.97
CA ARG A 47 15.87 7.41 22.34
C ARG A 47 17.20 6.79 22.72
N GLU A 48 17.83 6.10 21.78
CA GLU A 48 19.09 5.38 22.01
C GLU A 48 20.35 6.25 21.81
N GLY A 49 20.15 7.51 21.46
CA GLY A 49 21.24 8.50 21.43
C GLY A 49 22.10 8.47 20.16
N PHE A 50 21.59 7.91 19.07
CA PHE A 50 22.28 8.02 17.77
C PHE A 50 22.33 9.48 17.30
N ASP A 51 23.38 9.84 16.58
CA ASP A 51 23.58 11.15 15.94
C ASP A 51 23.99 11.06 14.47
N ILE A 52 24.00 9.83 13.92
CA ILE A 52 24.30 9.55 12.53
C ILE A 52 23.11 9.87 11.61
N PRO A 53 23.34 10.20 10.33
CA PRO A 53 22.24 10.48 9.39
C PRO A 53 21.35 9.27 9.15
N LEU A 54 20.04 9.53 8.92
CA LEU A 54 19.03 8.56 8.54
C LEU A 54 18.50 8.88 7.15
N LEU A 55 18.79 8.05 6.15
CA LEU A 55 18.27 8.20 4.80
C LEU A 55 16.92 7.49 4.65
N ILE A 56 15.96 8.17 4.04
CA ILE A 56 14.61 7.66 3.79
C ILE A 56 14.35 7.62 2.30
N GLY A 57 14.12 6.44 1.76
CA GLY A 57 13.85 6.20 0.35
C GLY A 57 12.81 5.10 0.12
N GLY A 58 12.56 4.80 -1.16
CA GLY A 58 11.62 3.76 -1.58
C GLY A 58 10.30 4.30 -2.12
N ALA A 59 9.57 3.43 -2.83
CA ALA A 59 8.42 3.81 -3.65
C ALA A 59 7.24 4.41 -2.87
N THR A 60 7.06 4.04 -1.60
CA THR A 60 5.96 4.54 -0.76
C THR A 60 6.32 5.79 0.03
N THR A 61 7.60 6.16 0.08
CA THR A 61 8.06 7.30 0.85
C THR A 61 7.88 8.63 0.09
N SER A 62 7.83 9.72 0.82
CA SER A 62 7.76 11.05 0.23
C SER A 62 8.48 12.07 1.10
N ARG A 63 8.91 13.16 0.47
CA ARG A 63 9.50 14.31 1.19
C ARG A 63 8.57 14.85 2.27
N VAL A 64 7.27 14.95 1.97
CA VAL A 64 6.26 15.44 2.93
C VAL A 64 6.17 14.52 4.15
N HIS A 65 6.11 13.19 3.93
CA HIS A 65 6.07 12.24 5.02
C HIS A 65 7.34 12.30 5.88
N THR A 66 8.51 12.37 5.23
CA THR A 66 9.78 12.49 5.94
C THR A 66 9.85 13.77 6.76
N ALA A 67 9.48 14.92 6.18
CA ALA A 67 9.52 16.22 6.86
C ALA A 67 8.54 16.33 8.02
N VAL A 68 7.31 15.74 7.89
CA VAL A 68 6.21 15.95 8.84
C VAL A 68 6.16 14.85 9.91
N LYS A 69 6.56 13.62 9.57
CA LYS A 69 6.38 12.45 10.46
C LYS A 69 7.70 11.89 11.01
N ILE A 70 8.75 11.80 10.17
CA ILE A 70 10.01 11.15 10.54
C ILE A 70 10.99 12.15 11.15
N ALA A 71 11.31 13.24 10.46
CA ALA A 71 12.32 14.20 10.90
C ALA A 71 12.04 14.79 12.30
N PRO A 72 10.79 15.11 12.70
CA PRO A 72 10.51 15.59 14.05
C PRO A 72 10.77 14.56 15.17
N ARG A 73 10.95 13.28 14.82
CA ARG A 73 11.24 12.20 15.77
C ARG A 73 12.73 11.94 15.96
N TYR A 74 13.56 12.56 15.12
CA TYR A 74 15.01 12.35 15.15
C TYR A 74 15.77 13.67 15.05
N ASN A 75 16.01 14.31 16.20
CA ASN A 75 16.63 15.64 16.28
C ASN A 75 18.13 15.58 16.50
N ARG A 76 18.66 14.52 17.12
CA ARG A 76 20.12 14.33 17.35
C ARG A 76 20.86 14.18 16.03
N GLY A 77 20.34 13.35 15.11
CA GLY A 77 20.83 13.25 13.75
C GLY A 77 19.98 14.03 12.77
N GLN A 78 20.01 13.63 11.51
CA GLN A 78 19.19 14.23 10.46
C GLN A 78 18.56 13.15 9.59
N ALA A 79 17.22 13.10 9.55
CA ALA A 79 16.51 12.32 8.55
C ALA A 79 16.49 13.05 7.21
N VAL A 80 16.87 12.38 6.13
CA VAL A 80 16.98 12.97 4.79
C VAL A 80 16.21 12.10 3.79
N TYR A 81 15.26 12.70 3.08
CA TYR A 81 14.56 12.05 1.99
C TYR A 81 15.42 11.96 0.74
N VAL A 82 15.54 10.76 0.19
CA VAL A 82 16.27 10.46 -1.04
C VAL A 82 15.30 9.93 -2.09
N THR A 83 15.20 10.65 -3.20
CA THR A 83 14.21 10.34 -4.26
C THR A 83 14.50 9.02 -4.97
N ASP A 84 15.79 8.76 -5.21
CA ASP A 84 16.29 7.58 -5.92
C ASP A 84 17.73 7.24 -5.50
N ALA A 85 18.18 6.04 -5.81
CA ALA A 85 19.49 5.54 -5.43
C ALA A 85 20.65 6.35 -6.06
N SER A 86 20.46 6.94 -7.23
CA SER A 86 21.51 7.72 -7.91
C SER A 86 21.84 9.01 -7.14
N ARG A 87 20.85 9.59 -6.49
CA ARG A 87 21.02 10.78 -5.65
C ARG A 87 21.59 10.47 -4.27
N ALA A 88 21.49 9.22 -3.81
CA ALA A 88 22.01 8.82 -2.50
C ALA A 88 23.52 9.12 -2.38
N VAL A 89 24.28 8.90 -3.43
CA VAL A 89 25.75 9.12 -3.41
C VAL A 89 26.10 10.57 -3.07
N GLY A 90 25.45 11.55 -3.72
CA GLY A 90 25.68 12.97 -3.44
C GLY A 90 25.22 13.38 -2.04
N VAL A 91 24.08 12.83 -1.57
CA VAL A 91 23.56 13.07 -0.22
C VAL A 91 24.51 12.52 0.84
N VAL A 92 24.98 11.28 0.67
CA VAL A 92 25.96 10.64 1.56
C VAL A 92 27.27 11.44 1.60
N GLY A 93 27.79 11.85 0.44
CA GLY A 93 28.99 12.66 0.36
C GLY A 93 28.88 13.97 1.15
N ALA A 94 27.75 14.67 1.03
CA ALA A 94 27.51 15.91 1.78
C ALA A 94 27.33 15.67 3.29
N LEU A 95 26.68 14.58 3.69
CA LEU A 95 26.43 14.24 5.10
C LEU A 95 27.69 13.73 5.84
N LEU A 96 28.63 13.09 5.13
CA LEU A 96 29.88 12.59 5.69
C LEU A 96 31.02 13.62 5.62
N SER A 97 30.89 14.68 4.82
CA SER A 97 31.88 15.76 4.75
C SER A 97 31.77 16.67 5.97
N PRO A 98 32.84 16.80 6.80
CA PRO A 98 32.81 17.73 7.94
C PRO A 98 32.58 19.19 7.53
N GLU A 99 32.99 19.57 6.33
CA GLU A 99 32.85 20.91 5.80
C GLU A 99 31.45 21.19 5.26
N GLN A 100 30.85 20.23 4.57
CA GLN A 100 29.56 20.42 3.90
C GLN A 100 28.35 20.10 4.80
N LYS A 101 28.52 19.17 5.75
CA LYS A 101 27.41 18.66 6.62
C LYS A 101 26.65 19.79 7.32
N PRO A 102 27.29 20.81 7.93
CA PRO A 102 26.52 21.85 8.66
C PRO A 102 25.56 22.61 7.75
N ASP A 103 26.04 23.09 6.59
CA ASP A 103 25.24 23.87 5.65
C ASP A 103 24.16 22.99 4.98
N TYR A 104 24.50 21.74 4.64
CA TYR A 104 23.59 20.81 4.04
C TYR A 104 22.43 20.47 5.00
N VAL A 105 22.72 20.16 6.25
CA VAL A 105 21.72 19.89 7.30
C VAL A 105 20.86 21.12 7.58
N ALA A 106 21.45 22.30 7.63
CA ALA A 106 20.71 23.54 7.80
C ALA A 106 19.73 23.79 6.64
N GLY A 107 20.16 23.52 5.41
CA GLY A 107 19.31 23.59 4.22
C GLY A 107 18.13 22.60 4.28
N ILE A 108 18.37 21.34 4.64
CA ILE A 108 17.32 20.33 4.80
C ILE A 108 16.31 20.72 5.90
N ARG A 109 16.79 21.22 7.04
CA ARG A 109 15.91 21.67 8.13
C ARG A 109 15.02 22.84 7.71
N ALA A 110 15.57 23.81 7.00
CA ALA A 110 14.81 24.93 6.47
C ALA A 110 13.76 24.47 5.44
N GLU A 111 14.14 23.59 4.53
CA GLU A 111 13.21 22.99 3.57
C GLU A 111 12.07 22.23 4.27
N TYR A 112 12.38 21.41 5.27
CA TYR A 112 11.38 20.62 6.00
C TYR A 112 10.44 21.50 6.83
N ALA A 113 10.92 22.60 7.38
CA ALA A 113 10.08 23.58 8.06
C ALA A 113 9.05 24.21 7.09
N ASP A 114 9.47 24.60 5.88
CA ASP A 114 8.56 25.10 4.84
C ASP A 114 7.54 24.06 4.37
N VAL A 115 8.01 22.83 4.16
CA VAL A 115 7.14 21.70 3.79
C VAL A 115 6.10 21.41 4.89
N ALA A 116 6.51 21.40 6.17
CA ALA A 116 5.63 21.17 7.30
C ALA A 116 4.59 22.30 7.42
N GLU A 117 4.99 23.55 7.28
CA GLU A 117 4.08 24.70 7.31
C GLU A 117 3.05 24.66 6.17
N LYS A 118 3.50 24.35 4.95
CA LYS A 118 2.60 24.19 3.80
C LYS A 118 1.62 23.04 3.99
N HIS A 119 2.09 21.91 4.54
CA HIS A 119 1.25 20.77 4.87
C HIS A 119 0.20 21.13 5.92
N GLU A 120 0.59 21.79 7.01
CA GLU A 120 -0.33 22.21 8.08
C GLU A 120 -1.38 23.20 7.55
N ARG A 121 -0.97 24.18 6.74
CA ARG A 121 -1.91 25.08 6.05
C ARG A 121 -2.87 24.31 5.16
N GLY A 122 -2.41 23.34 4.41
CA GLY A 122 -3.23 22.45 3.57
C GLY A 122 -4.24 21.64 4.40
N GLU A 123 -3.81 21.08 5.54
CA GLU A 123 -4.68 20.33 6.44
C GLU A 123 -5.74 21.23 7.10
N ARG A 124 -5.37 22.43 7.53
CA ARG A 124 -6.32 23.43 8.06
C ARG A 124 -7.31 23.90 6.99
N ALA A 125 -6.88 24.00 5.74
CA ALA A 125 -7.73 24.38 4.61
C ALA A 125 -8.65 23.24 4.12
N LYS A 126 -8.43 21.99 4.56
CA LYS A 126 -9.35 20.89 4.27
C LYS A 126 -10.68 21.16 4.93
N ASN A 127 -11.64 21.60 4.12
CA ASN A 127 -12.99 21.92 4.56
C ASN A 127 -13.74 20.62 4.87
N ARG A 128 -13.53 20.08 6.09
CA ARG A 128 -14.19 18.87 6.57
C ARG A 128 -15.59 19.20 7.06
N LEU A 129 -16.57 18.47 6.54
CA LEU A 129 -17.94 18.55 7.04
C LEU A 129 -18.09 17.77 8.34
N PRO A 130 -18.90 18.27 9.28
CA PRO A 130 -19.39 17.44 10.39
C PRO A 130 -20.08 16.19 9.84
N LEU A 131 -19.93 15.05 10.53
CA LEU A 131 -20.46 13.76 10.09
C LEU A 131 -21.97 13.82 9.81
N ALA A 132 -22.74 14.54 10.64
CA ALA A 132 -24.18 14.71 10.43
C ALA A 132 -24.51 15.39 9.08
N LYS A 133 -23.71 16.40 8.66
CA LYS A 133 -23.87 17.04 7.35
C LYS A 133 -23.46 16.13 6.21
N ALA A 134 -22.39 15.34 6.39
CA ALA A 134 -21.95 14.37 5.42
C ALA A 134 -22.98 13.24 5.22
N ARG A 135 -23.63 12.77 6.30
CA ARG A 135 -24.75 11.82 6.26
C ARG A 135 -25.99 12.39 5.56
N ALA A 136 -26.32 13.65 5.81
CA ALA A 136 -27.43 14.32 5.12
C ALA A 136 -27.20 14.41 3.61
N ASN A 137 -25.93 14.47 3.15
CA ASN A 137 -25.51 14.49 1.75
C ASN A 137 -24.99 13.09 1.27
N ALA A 138 -25.48 12.00 1.87
CA ALA A 138 -25.16 10.65 1.44
C ALA A 138 -25.69 10.38 0.02
N LEU A 139 -25.02 9.45 -0.69
CA LEU A 139 -25.54 8.94 -1.95
C LEU A 139 -26.87 8.22 -1.70
N LYS A 140 -27.89 8.59 -2.49
CA LYS A 140 -29.19 7.93 -2.45
C LYS A 140 -29.38 7.16 -3.75
N LEU A 141 -29.41 5.84 -3.64
CA LEU A 141 -29.73 4.94 -4.74
C LEU A 141 -31.21 4.56 -4.69
N ASP A 142 -31.80 4.35 -5.84
CA ASP A 142 -33.19 3.91 -5.99
C ASP A 142 -33.24 2.38 -5.86
N TRP A 143 -33.35 1.91 -4.61
CA TRP A 143 -33.44 0.49 -4.29
C TRP A 143 -34.79 -0.12 -4.64
N ASP A 144 -35.82 0.68 -4.92
CA ASP A 144 -37.15 0.21 -5.32
C ASP A 144 -37.14 -0.26 -6.79
N SER A 145 -36.32 0.37 -7.62
CA SER A 145 -36.17 0.02 -9.04
C SER A 145 -35.02 -0.96 -9.32
N TYR A 146 -34.14 -1.22 -8.35
CA TYR A 146 -32.99 -2.10 -8.50
C TYR A 146 -33.10 -3.36 -7.67
N GLN A 147 -33.05 -4.51 -8.32
CA GLN A 147 -32.99 -5.80 -7.66
C GLN A 147 -31.53 -6.30 -7.60
N PRO A 148 -30.90 -6.40 -6.42
CA PRO A 148 -29.57 -6.98 -6.29
C PRO A 148 -29.50 -8.40 -6.83
N VAL A 149 -28.41 -8.72 -7.51
CA VAL A 149 -28.18 -10.06 -8.04
C VAL A 149 -27.75 -10.99 -6.90
N ALA A 150 -28.51 -12.05 -6.69
CA ALA A 150 -28.14 -13.08 -5.70
C ALA A 150 -26.93 -13.88 -6.21
N PRO A 151 -25.94 -14.19 -5.35
CA PRO A 151 -24.84 -15.08 -5.69
C PRO A 151 -25.33 -16.52 -5.88
N ASN A 152 -24.59 -17.32 -6.65
CA ASN A 152 -24.92 -18.72 -6.89
C ASN A 152 -24.74 -19.62 -5.65
N PHE A 153 -24.07 -19.13 -4.61
CA PHE A 153 -23.91 -19.79 -3.32
C PHE A 153 -23.67 -18.75 -2.23
N THR A 154 -23.96 -19.11 -0.98
CA THR A 154 -23.60 -18.36 0.22
C THR A 154 -22.61 -19.15 1.08
N GLY A 155 -21.94 -18.47 2.00
CA GLY A 155 -20.82 -19.05 2.78
C GLY A 155 -19.50 -19.03 2.00
N THR A 156 -18.56 -19.85 2.41
CA THR A 156 -17.18 -19.87 1.85
C THR A 156 -16.97 -21.08 0.95
N LYS A 157 -16.19 -20.86 -0.12
CA LYS A 157 -15.70 -21.91 -1.02
C LYS A 157 -14.18 -21.80 -1.12
N VAL A 158 -13.49 -22.90 -0.84
CA VAL A 158 -12.05 -23.03 -1.01
C VAL A 158 -11.75 -23.51 -2.43
N LEU A 159 -10.81 -22.88 -3.09
CA LEU A 159 -10.29 -23.24 -4.40
C LEU A 159 -8.81 -23.56 -4.21
N GLU A 160 -8.44 -24.82 -4.44
CA GLU A 160 -7.09 -25.32 -4.31
C GLU A 160 -6.56 -25.77 -5.66
N ASP A 161 -5.26 -25.58 -5.90
CA ASP A 161 -4.54 -26.02 -7.10
C ASP A 161 -5.29 -25.65 -8.41
N TRP A 162 -5.66 -24.36 -8.55
CA TRP A 162 -6.26 -23.88 -9.78
C TRP A 162 -5.24 -23.93 -10.92
N ASP A 163 -5.68 -24.18 -12.14
CA ASP A 163 -4.79 -24.25 -13.28
C ASP A 163 -4.03 -22.93 -13.52
N LEU A 164 -2.71 -22.96 -13.35
CA LEU A 164 -1.84 -21.79 -13.55
C LEU A 164 -1.93 -21.25 -14.98
N ALA A 165 -2.10 -22.13 -15.99
CA ALA A 165 -2.22 -21.70 -17.37
C ALA A 165 -3.52 -20.93 -17.61
N GLU A 166 -4.61 -21.28 -16.90
CA GLU A 166 -5.83 -20.48 -16.93
C GLU A 166 -5.64 -19.13 -16.25
N ILE A 167 -5.03 -19.10 -15.07
CA ILE A 167 -4.75 -17.83 -14.34
C ILE A 167 -3.86 -16.90 -15.17
N ALA A 168 -2.84 -17.44 -15.83
CA ALA A 168 -1.90 -16.66 -16.66
C ALA A 168 -2.59 -15.87 -17.78
N ARG A 169 -3.74 -16.34 -18.27
CA ARG A 169 -4.53 -15.64 -19.30
C ARG A 169 -5.16 -14.33 -18.80
N TYR A 170 -5.24 -14.14 -17.49
CA TYR A 170 -5.83 -12.96 -16.85
C TYR A 170 -4.79 -12.01 -16.27
N ILE A 171 -3.50 -12.21 -16.57
CA ILE A 171 -2.45 -11.30 -16.11
C ILE A 171 -2.68 -9.89 -16.69
N ASP A 172 -2.78 -8.90 -15.81
CA ASP A 172 -2.65 -7.49 -16.21
C ASP A 172 -1.17 -7.13 -16.29
N TRP A 173 -0.69 -6.95 -17.51
CA TRP A 173 0.70 -6.62 -17.77
C TRP A 173 1.06 -5.16 -17.50
N THR A 174 0.09 -4.27 -17.34
CA THR A 174 0.36 -2.85 -17.08
C THR A 174 1.13 -2.63 -15.78
N PRO A 175 0.74 -3.22 -14.62
CA PRO A 175 1.51 -3.11 -13.39
C PRO A 175 2.91 -3.73 -13.50
N PHE A 176 3.08 -4.79 -14.29
CA PHE A 176 4.40 -5.38 -14.54
C PHE A 176 5.36 -4.36 -15.16
N PHE A 177 4.96 -3.69 -16.24
CA PHE A 177 5.79 -2.65 -16.86
C PHE A 177 6.07 -1.48 -15.92
N GLN A 178 5.10 -1.09 -15.10
CA GLN A 178 5.26 -0.02 -14.12
C GLN A 178 6.31 -0.36 -13.05
N THR A 179 6.37 -1.62 -12.61
CA THR A 179 7.38 -2.10 -11.65
C THR A 179 8.81 -1.97 -12.21
N TRP A 180 8.97 -2.10 -13.52
CA TRP A 180 10.23 -1.90 -14.24
C TRP A 180 10.42 -0.47 -14.74
N GLU A 181 9.69 0.50 -14.15
CA GLU A 181 9.77 1.94 -14.44
C GLU A 181 9.40 2.33 -15.88
N LEU A 182 8.80 1.43 -16.65
CA LEU A 182 8.27 1.71 -17.98
C LEU A 182 6.85 2.28 -17.88
N ARG A 183 6.64 3.46 -18.48
CA ARG A 183 5.39 4.20 -18.37
C ARG A 183 4.52 3.97 -19.61
N GLY A 184 3.38 3.35 -19.42
CA GLY A 184 2.42 3.10 -20.50
C GLY A 184 1.43 2.01 -20.11
N VAL A 185 0.42 1.82 -20.94
CA VAL A 185 -0.62 0.80 -20.74
C VAL A 185 -0.41 -0.32 -21.76
N TYR A 186 -0.40 -1.56 -21.30
CA TYR A 186 -0.35 -2.72 -22.19
C TYR A 186 -1.67 -2.83 -22.99
N PRO A 187 -1.64 -3.19 -24.29
CA PRO A 187 -0.46 -3.51 -25.11
C PRO A 187 0.19 -2.30 -25.81
N LYS A 188 -0.34 -1.07 -25.65
CA LYS A 188 0.13 0.12 -26.38
C LYS A 188 1.58 0.47 -26.10
N ILE A 189 2.08 0.17 -24.89
CA ILE A 189 3.47 0.41 -24.50
C ILE A 189 4.48 -0.27 -25.41
N LEU A 190 4.13 -1.43 -26.00
CA LEU A 190 5.00 -2.16 -26.92
C LEU A 190 5.26 -1.42 -28.25
N GLN A 191 4.44 -0.40 -28.54
CA GLN A 191 4.53 0.42 -29.75
C GLN A 191 5.02 1.84 -29.46
N ASP A 192 5.40 2.13 -28.20
CA ASP A 192 5.88 3.46 -27.82
C ASP A 192 7.20 3.78 -28.52
N GLU A 193 7.34 5.00 -29.05
CA GLU A 193 8.51 5.42 -29.84
C GLU A 193 9.80 5.47 -29.00
N LYS A 194 9.70 5.74 -27.69
CA LYS A 194 10.87 5.93 -26.82
C LYS A 194 11.26 4.68 -26.05
N GLN A 195 10.29 3.93 -25.57
CA GLN A 195 10.50 2.80 -24.66
C GLN A 195 9.94 1.47 -25.18
N GLY A 196 9.31 1.47 -26.36
CA GLY A 196 8.69 0.27 -26.92
C GLY A 196 9.69 -0.86 -27.21
N GLU A 197 10.94 -0.55 -27.57
CA GLU A 197 12.00 -1.54 -27.75
C GLU A 197 12.31 -2.24 -26.40
N ALA A 198 12.58 -1.47 -25.35
CA ALA A 198 12.82 -2.00 -24.01
C ALA A 198 11.61 -2.77 -23.47
N ALA A 199 10.39 -2.27 -23.71
CA ALA A 199 9.16 -2.94 -23.30
C ALA A 199 8.98 -4.30 -24.00
N ARG A 200 9.29 -4.40 -25.30
CA ARG A 200 9.22 -5.68 -26.03
C ARG A 200 10.26 -6.67 -25.53
N ALA A 201 11.49 -6.24 -25.29
CA ALA A 201 12.55 -7.11 -24.75
C ALA A 201 12.15 -7.66 -23.38
N LEU A 202 11.77 -6.77 -22.46
CA LEU A 202 11.31 -7.14 -21.12
C LEU A 202 10.09 -8.07 -21.15
N PHE A 203 9.15 -7.83 -22.07
CA PHE A 203 7.98 -8.68 -22.23
C PHE A 203 8.34 -10.07 -22.75
N ALA A 204 9.30 -10.17 -23.66
CA ALA A 204 9.80 -11.46 -24.17
C ALA A 204 10.45 -12.28 -23.04
N ASP A 205 11.31 -11.66 -22.22
CA ASP A 205 11.93 -12.31 -21.06
C ASP A 205 10.86 -12.77 -20.04
N ALA A 206 9.83 -11.94 -19.81
CA ALA A 206 8.73 -12.28 -18.92
C ALA A 206 7.89 -13.46 -19.47
N GLN A 207 7.68 -13.55 -20.78
CA GLN A 207 6.96 -14.68 -21.39
C GLN A 207 7.76 -15.97 -21.28
N GLU A 208 9.07 -15.95 -21.52
CA GLU A 208 9.95 -17.11 -21.33
C GLU A 208 9.92 -17.59 -19.87
N MET A 209 10.03 -16.66 -18.92
CA MET A 209 9.92 -16.99 -17.50
C MET A 209 8.54 -17.57 -17.14
N LEU A 210 7.46 -17.00 -17.69
CA LEU A 210 6.11 -17.50 -17.46
C LEU A 210 5.92 -18.91 -18.00
N GLU A 211 6.42 -19.22 -19.21
CA GLU A 211 6.41 -20.58 -19.78
C GLU A 211 7.11 -21.58 -18.86
N LYS A 212 8.24 -21.18 -18.28
CA LYS A 212 8.99 -22.01 -17.32
C LYS A 212 8.20 -22.22 -16.04
N ILE A 213 7.61 -21.16 -15.46
CA ILE A 213 6.73 -21.23 -14.29
C ILE A 213 5.58 -22.22 -14.53
N LEU A 214 4.93 -22.14 -15.70
CA LEU A 214 3.79 -22.98 -16.05
C LEU A 214 4.20 -24.44 -16.28
N SER A 215 5.26 -24.68 -17.06
CA SER A 215 5.71 -26.03 -17.40
C SER A 215 6.26 -26.81 -16.19
N GLU A 216 6.98 -26.12 -15.32
CA GLU A 216 7.57 -26.70 -14.12
C GLU A 216 6.65 -26.62 -12.88
N ARG A 217 5.47 -25.99 -13.00
CA ARG A 217 4.48 -25.79 -11.92
C ARG A 217 5.11 -25.24 -10.64
N TRP A 218 5.75 -24.09 -10.75
CA TRP A 218 6.47 -23.47 -9.63
C TRP A 218 5.57 -23.03 -8.47
N PHE A 219 4.29 -22.76 -8.75
CA PHE A 219 3.34 -22.24 -7.77
C PHE A 219 2.11 -23.13 -7.67
N THR A 220 1.54 -23.18 -6.47
CA THR A 220 0.24 -23.82 -6.18
C THR A 220 -0.76 -22.75 -5.78
N PRO A 221 -1.50 -22.15 -6.73
CA PRO A 221 -2.43 -21.07 -6.43
C PRO A 221 -3.60 -21.56 -5.59
N ARG A 222 -4.00 -20.75 -4.62
CA ARG A 222 -5.12 -21.03 -3.75
C ARG A 222 -5.99 -19.80 -3.57
N ALA A 223 -7.28 -20.00 -3.42
CA ALA A 223 -8.21 -18.94 -3.09
C ALA A 223 -9.28 -19.41 -2.12
N VAL A 224 -9.80 -18.49 -1.33
CA VAL A 224 -11.06 -18.64 -0.61
C VAL A 224 -11.97 -17.53 -1.08
N VAL A 225 -13.16 -17.88 -1.54
CA VAL A 225 -14.21 -16.94 -1.97
C VAL A 225 -15.41 -17.13 -1.08
N GLY A 226 -16.04 -16.07 -0.66
CA GLY A 226 -17.24 -16.14 0.16
C GLY A 226 -18.27 -15.09 -0.20
N PHE A 227 -19.55 -15.43 -0.03
CA PHE A 227 -20.67 -14.52 -0.17
C PHE A 227 -21.59 -14.66 1.03
N TRP A 228 -22.06 -13.54 1.56
CA TRP A 228 -22.95 -13.50 2.71
C TRP A 228 -24.09 -12.55 2.45
N PRO A 229 -25.32 -12.90 2.88
CA PRO A 229 -26.42 -11.97 2.93
C PRO A 229 -26.04 -10.73 3.73
N ALA A 230 -26.34 -9.56 3.20
CA ALA A 230 -25.95 -8.30 3.81
C ALA A 230 -26.99 -7.21 3.59
N ASN A 231 -27.09 -6.29 4.55
CA ASN A 231 -27.83 -5.04 4.42
C ASN A 231 -27.12 -3.91 5.16
N THR A 232 -27.39 -2.69 4.74
CA THR A 232 -26.84 -1.48 5.37
C THR A 232 -27.67 -1.05 6.57
N VAL A 233 -27.00 -0.71 7.67
CA VAL A 233 -27.57 -0.08 8.86
C VAL A 233 -26.76 1.21 9.16
N GLY A 234 -27.31 2.34 8.78
CA GLY A 234 -26.59 3.61 8.87
C GLY A 234 -25.39 3.67 7.91
N ASP A 235 -24.17 3.88 8.44
CA ASP A 235 -22.94 3.84 7.65
C ASP A 235 -22.23 2.48 7.71
N ASP A 236 -22.85 1.47 8.30
CA ASP A 236 -22.28 0.13 8.48
C ASP A 236 -22.98 -0.89 7.58
N ILE A 237 -22.27 -1.96 7.22
CA ILE A 237 -22.83 -3.11 6.50
C ILE A 237 -22.90 -4.29 7.47
N ARG A 238 -24.09 -4.82 7.70
CA ARG A 238 -24.32 -5.98 8.53
C ARG A 238 -24.33 -7.24 7.65
N LEU A 239 -23.50 -8.22 8.00
CA LEU A 239 -23.49 -9.53 7.39
C LEU A 239 -24.35 -10.48 8.22
N TYR A 240 -25.09 -11.38 7.56
CA TYR A 240 -25.93 -12.36 8.20
C TYR A 240 -25.44 -13.78 7.94
N ALA A 241 -25.77 -14.70 8.84
CA ALA A 241 -25.40 -16.10 8.75
C ALA A 241 -26.04 -16.79 7.54
N ASP A 242 -27.29 -16.42 7.23
CA ASP A 242 -28.10 -16.98 6.15
C ASP A 242 -29.15 -15.97 5.63
N ASP A 243 -29.94 -16.40 4.69
CA ASP A 243 -30.97 -15.58 4.04
C ASP A 243 -32.16 -15.23 4.93
N ALA A 244 -32.33 -15.88 6.11
CA ALA A 244 -33.36 -15.49 7.09
C ALA A 244 -33.04 -14.14 7.73
N ARG A 245 -31.73 -13.71 7.73
CA ARG A 245 -31.22 -12.40 8.20
C ARG A 245 -31.59 -12.07 9.66
N ASP A 246 -31.84 -13.10 10.47
CA ASP A 246 -32.17 -12.96 11.90
C ASP A 246 -30.92 -13.02 12.79
N GLN A 247 -29.86 -13.68 12.32
CA GLN A 247 -28.58 -13.79 13.02
C GLN A 247 -27.48 -12.98 12.35
N SER A 248 -27.01 -11.91 13.03
CA SER A 248 -25.85 -11.14 12.59
C SER A 248 -24.57 -11.93 12.78
N LEU A 249 -23.81 -12.10 11.70
CA LEU A 249 -22.51 -12.76 11.68
C LEU A 249 -21.38 -11.77 12.01
N ALA A 250 -21.40 -10.60 11.38
CA ALA A 250 -20.42 -9.55 11.53
C ALA A 250 -20.97 -8.19 11.09
N THR A 251 -20.29 -7.12 11.51
CA THR A 251 -20.55 -5.76 11.02
C THR A 251 -19.27 -5.21 10.41
N LEU A 252 -19.36 -4.79 9.16
CA LEU A 252 -18.28 -4.07 8.47
C LEU A 252 -18.51 -2.58 8.66
N HIS A 253 -17.66 -1.96 9.47
CA HIS A 253 -17.71 -0.51 9.69
C HIS A 253 -17.15 0.23 8.49
N THR A 254 -17.95 1.11 7.87
CA THR A 254 -17.50 1.89 6.73
C THR A 254 -17.37 3.37 7.08
N LEU A 255 -16.50 4.07 6.37
CA LEU A 255 -16.23 5.48 6.59
C LEU A 255 -16.91 6.33 5.51
N ARG A 256 -17.74 7.28 5.96
CA ARG A 256 -18.34 8.27 5.06
C ARG A 256 -17.35 9.39 4.75
N GLN A 257 -17.28 9.76 3.48
CA GLN A 257 -16.48 10.91 3.06
C GLN A 257 -16.97 12.18 3.75
N GLN A 258 -16.06 12.91 4.39
CA GLN A 258 -16.38 14.15 5.11
C GLN A 258 -15.80 15.41 4.43
N THR A 259 -15.34 15.29 3.17
CA THR A 259 -14.86 16.44 2.42
C THR A 259 -16.02 17.25 1.88
N SER A 260 -15.99 18.58 2.01
CA SER A 260 -16.98 19.44 1.35
C SER A 260 -16.96 19.21 -0.15
N LYS A 261 -18.12 18.94 -0.71
CA LYS A 261 -18.31 18.67 -2.15
C LYS A 261 -18.81 19.92 -2.88
N ARG A 262 -18.44 20.06 -4.15
CA ARG A 262 -18.95 21.09 -5.02
C ARG A 262 -20.08 20.53 -5.90
N GLY A 263 -21.14 21.32 -6.10
CA GLY A 263 -22.32 20.90 -6.86
C GLY A 263 -23.06 19.74 -6.19
N ASP A 264 -23.71 18.90 -6.96
CA ASP A 264 -24.58 17.81 -6.50
C ASP A 264 -23.84 16.51 -6.12
N ARG A 265 -22.51 16.60 -5.87
CA ARG A 265 -21.72 15.42 -5.52
C ARG A 265 -21.99 14.99 -4.08
N SER A 266 -22.33 13.72 -3.89
CA SER A 266 -22.60 13.11 -2.58
C SER A 266 -21.33 12.82 -1.79
N ASN A 267 -21.49 12.75 -0.48
CA ASN A 267 -20.49 12.23 0.47
C ASN A 267 -20.70 10.72 0.61
N ILE A 268 -20.02 9.94 -0.23
CA ILE A 268 -20.21 8.49 -0.33
C ILE A 268 -19.53 7.71 0.80
N ALA A 269 -20.15 6.59 1.18
CA ALA A 269 -19.57 5.51 1.98
C ALA A 269 -19.78 4.19 1.23
N LEU A 270 -19.01 3.14 1.53
CA LEU A 270 -19.22 1.82 0.91
C LEU A 270 -20.62 1.26 1.22
N SER A 271 -21.16 1.57 2.40
CA SER A 271 -22.52 1.21 2.80
C SER A 271 -23.60 1.72 1.85
N ASP A 272 -23.37 2.82 1.12
CA ASP A 272 -24.39 3.37 0.19
C ASP A 272 -24.66 2.43 -1.01
N PHE A 273 -23.74 1.48 -1.27
CA PHE A 273 -23.82 0.52 -2.38
C PHE A 273 -24.38 -0.85 -1.99
N VAL A 274 -24.86 -0.98 -0.76
CA VAL A 274 -25.54 -2.18 -0.27
C VAL A 274 -26.94 -1.78 0.16
N ALA A 275 -27.95 -2.57 -0.22
CA ALA A 275 -29.36 -2.27 0.07
C ALA A 275 -29.61 -2.09 1.58
N PRO A 276 -30.48 -1.14 1.98
CA PRO A 276 -30.77 -0.89 3.39
C PRO A 276 -31.53 -2.04 4.03
N GLU A 277 -31.36 -2.20 5.35
CA GLU A 277 -32.14 -3.16 6.14
C GLU A 277 -33.64 -2.89 6.01
N GLY A 278 -34.42 -3.93 5.79
CA GLY A 278 -35.84 -3.86 5.50
C GLY A 278 -36.20 -3.56 4.03
N GLY A 279 -35.18 -3.33 3.17
CA GLY A 279 -35.33 -3.19 1.73
C GLY A 279 -35.03 -4.48 0.96
N ALA A 280 -34.42 -4.35 -0.22
CA ALA A 280 -34.07 -5.50 -1.05
C ALA A 280 -33.05 -6.41 -0.36
N ALA A 281 -33.13 -7.71 -0.62
CA ALA A 281 -32.17 -8.70 -0.17
C ALA A 281 -30.87 -8.53 -0.96
N ASP A 282 -29.79 -8.16 -0.29
CA ASP A 282 -28.48 -7.93 -0.91
C ASP A 282 -27.39 -8.80 -0.30
N HIS A 283 -26.20 -8.81 -0.89
CA HIS A 283 -25.10 -9.67 -0.51
C HIS A 283 -23.77 -8.91 -0.59
N VAL A 284 -22.81 -9.35 0.23
CA VAL A 284 -21.42 -8.92 0.14
C VAL A 284 -20.55 -10.13 -0.13
N GLY A 285 -19.65 -10.00 -1.10
CA GLY A 285 -18.63 -10.98 -1.42
C GLY A 285 -17.24 -10.54 -0.94
N GLY A 286 -16.43 -11.54 -0.60
CA GLY A 286 -15.02 -11.35 -0.27
C GLY A 286 -14.17 -12.50 -0.79
N PHE A 287 -12.88 -12.25 -0.96
CA PHE A 287 -11.93 -13.29 -1.36
C PHE A 287 -10.55 -13.05 -0.75
N VAL A 288 -9.82 -14.14 -0.60
CA VAL A 288 -8.40 -14.16 -0.29
C VAL A 288 -7.71 -15.05 -1.31
N VAL A 289 -6.63 -14.58 -1.91
CA VAL A 289 -5.90 -15.31 -2.95
C VAL A 289 -4.41 -15.31 -2.69
N THR A 290 -3.72 -16.35 -3.16
CA THR A 290 -2.26 -16.42 -3.24
C THR A 290 -1.85 -17.12 -4.53
N ALA A 291 -0.73 -16.67 -5.14
CA ALA A 291 -0.13 -17.37 -6.27
C ALA A 291 0.50 -18.71 -5.82
N GLY A 292 0.98 -18.78 -4.58
CA GLY A 292 1.54 -19.97 -3.93
C GLY A 292 2.50 -19.59 -2.81
N PRO A 293 2.57 -20.37 -1.73
CA PRO A 293 3.51 -20.15 -0.63
C PRO A 293 4.97 -20.46 -1.02
N GLU A 294 5.19 -21.06 -2.17
CA GLU A 294 6.50 -21.45 -2.71
C GLU A 294 7.35 -20.26 -3.18
N GLU A 295 6.74 -19.08 -3.34
CA GLU A 295 7.37 -17.85 -3.85
C GLU A 295 8.70 -17.54 -3.15
N ILE A 296 8.73 -17.57 -1.82
CA ILE A 296 9.92 -17.25 -1.02
C ILE A 296 11.06 -18.23 -1.31
N ALA A 297 10.77 -19.53 -1.33
CA ALA A 297 11.78 -20.56 -1.58
C ALA A 297 12.33 -20.51 -3.00
N ILE A 298 11.48 -20.14 -3.96
CA ILE A 298 11.87 -19.98 -5.37
C ILE A 298 12.76 -18.75 -5.55
N ALA A 299 12.40 -17.62 -4.95
CA ALA A 299 13.21 -16.41 -4.98
C ALA A 299 14.61 -16.66 -4.38
N GLU A 300 14.70 -17.30 -3.21
CA GLU A 300 15.98 -17.68 -2.59
C GLU A 300 16.82 -18.62 -3.45
N ARG A 301 16.16 -19.53 -4.19
CA ARG A 301 16.87 -20.45 -5.11
C ARG A 301 17.45 -19.69 -6.30
N LEU A 302 16.70 -18.74 -6.86
CA LEU A 302 17.15 -17.94 -8.01
C LEU A 302 18.30 -16.99 -7.59
N ASP A 303 18.21 -16.36 -6.42
CA ASP A 303 19.25 -15.49 -5.89
C ASP A 303 20.59 -16.24 -5.65
N LYS A 304 20.53 -17.52 -5.27
CA LYS A 304 21.73 -18.37 -5.08
C LYS A 304 22.30 -18.88 -6.39
N ALA A 305 21.54 -18.85 -7.46
CA ALA A 305 21.97 -19.34 -8.78
C ALA A 305 22.63 -18.24 -9.66
N ASN A 306 22.51 -16.98 -9.27
CA ASN A 306 23.16 -15.80 -9.86
C ASN A 306 24.42 -15.42 -9.04
#